data_9b99d16c1952f8bbe9f10e9117f57e9c
#
_entry.id   9b99d16c1952f8bbe9f10e9117f57e9c
#
_cell.length_a   1.000
_cell.length_b   1.000
_cell.length_c   1.000
_cell.angle_alpha   90.00
_cell.angle_beta   90.00
_cell.angle_gamma   90.00
#
_symmetry.space_group_name_H-M   'P 1'
#
loop_
_entity.id
_entity.type
_entity.pdbx_description
1 polymer ?
#
loop_
_entity_poly.entity_id
_entity_poly.type
_entity_poly.pdbx_seq_one_letter_code
_entity_poly.pdbx_strand_id
1 'polypeptide(L)'
;MSPKIFSTEDKGTREQVILNCAKDMIRNEGEAALTIDKLVNKLPYSKGTVYNHFNSKEDIILGLYNAHVEEIASIFTRALTFNGNNREKALAMHVGSLLNTKAYPQDFMTCVTVKTAGCTAKASELRRQQQQQLETALLSPVCAHYQTSVDAGECELPEGMRIEQLVFACWSVDFGTQALLMGDNDIGSIRSQFDAERELINSINLIHDGMNWQPLAKHFDWKASVKRIKDEIFAPEMAEIARLAVLKAL
;
A
#
# COMPACT_ATOMS: atom_id res chain seq x y z
N MET A 1 -8.38 -10.73 43.51
CA MET A 1 -7.21 -10.50 42.62
C MET A 1 -7.47 -9.23 41.86
N SER A 2 -6.69 -8.16 42.12
CA SER A 2 -6.84 -6.90 41.36
C SER A 2 -6.40 -7.11 39.91
N PRO A 3 -7.12 -6.54 38.93
CA PRO A 3 -6.70 -6.63 37.54
C PRO A 3 -5.35 -5.93 37.36
N LYS A 4 -4.36 -6.62 36.82
CA LYS A 4 -3.09 -6.00 36.37
C LYS A 4 -3.43 -4.96 35.33
N ILE A 5 -3.27 -3.68 35.66
CA ILE A 5 -3.30 -2.57 34.69
C ILE A 5 -2.01 -2.70 33.89
N PHE A 6 -2.10 -3.25 32.69
CA PHE A 6 -0.98 -3.28 31.75
C PHE A 6 -0.73 -1.88 31.20
N SER A 7 0.54 -1.49 31.04
CA SER A 7 0.91 -0.22 30.41
C SER A 7 0.43 -0.16 28.96
N THR A 8 0.27 1.04 28.42
CA THR A 8 -0.08 1.25 27.00
C THR A 8 0.98 0.64 26.06
N GLU A 9 2.23 0.64 26.47
CA GLU A 9 3.36 0.03 25.77
C GLU A 9 3.24 -1.50 25.70
N ASP A 10 2.82 -2.17 26.80
CA ASP A 10 2.53 -3.60 26.81
C ASP A 10 1.37 -4.00 25.88
N LYS A 11 0.36 -3.11 25.74
CA LYS A 11 -0.76 -3.36 24.82
C LYS A 11 -0.35 -3.28 23.36
N GLY A 12 0.40 -2.24 22.96
CA GLY A 12 0.90 -2.07 21.60
C GLY A 12 1.80 -3.24 21.17
N THR A 13 2.71 -3.68 22.04
CA THR A 13 3.58 -4.83 21.77
C THR A 13 2.79 -6.12 21.56
N ARG A 14 1.75 -6.37 22.36
CA ARG A 14 0.89 -7.57 22.19
C ARG A 14 0.07 -7.53 20.94
N GLU A 15 -0.48 -6.37 20.61
CA GLU A 15 -1.23 -6.16 19.37
C GLU A 15 -0.35 -6.49 18.16
N GLN A 16 0.88 -5.99 18.15
CA GLN A 16 1.83 -6.27 17.08
C GLN A 16 2.19 -7.77 16.97
N VAL A 17 2.35 -8.47 18.09
CA VAL A 17 2.59 -9.92 18.10
C VAL A 17 1.39 -10.67 17.51
N ILE A 18 0.16 -10.25 17.84
CA ILE A 18 -1.06 -10.85 17.29
C ILE A 18 -1.14 -10.60 15.78
N LEU A 19 -0.90 -9.37 15.33
CA LEU A 19 -0.92 -9.01 13.90
C LEU A 19 0.16 -9.76 13.12
N ASN A 20 1.38 -9.86 13.65
CA ASN A 20 2.46 -10.60 13.00
C ASN A 20 2.11 -12.09 12.83
N CYS A 21 1.56 -12.72 13.87
CA CYS A 21 1.09 -14.10 13.79
C CYS A 21 -0.04 -14.26 12.75
N ALA A 22 -0.98 -13.32 12.70
CA ALA A 22 -2.06 -13.33 11.71
C ALA A 22 -1.53 -13.15 10.28
N LYS A 23 -0.56 -12.24 10.09
CA LYS A 23 0.14 -12.01 8.81
C LYS A 23 0.83 -13.29 8.32
N ASP A 24 1.55 -13.99 9.20
CA ASP A 24 2.21 -15.26 8.89
C ASP A 24 1.21 -16.37 8.55
N MET A 25 0.08 -16.43 9.24
CA MET A 25 -0.99 -17.37 8.90
C MET A 25 -1.58 -17.10 7.52
N ILE A 26 -1.88 -15.84 7.21
CA ILE A 26 -2.40 -15.46 5.89
C ILE A 26 -1.38 -15.79 4.79
N ARG A 27 -0.10 -15.52 5.03
CA ARG A 27 0.98 -15.80 4.07
C ARG A 27 1.11 -17.29 3.76
N ASN A 28 1.02 -18.13 4.78
CA ASN A 28 1.29 -19.57 4.65
C ASN A 28 0.06 -20.40 4.30
N GLU A 29 -1.12 -20.01 4.77
CA GLU A 29 -2.34 -20.79 4.72
C GLU A 29 -3.50 -20.09 3.98
N GLY A 30 -3.31 -18.83 3.58
CA GLY A 30 -4.33 -17.99 2.97
C GLY A 30 -5.29 -17.34 3.98
N GLU A 31 -5.96 -16.25 3.56
CA GLU A 31 -6.87 -15.50 4.43
C GLU A 31 -8.05 -16.32 4.95
N ALA A 32 -8.56 -17.26 4.16
CA ALA A 32 -9.66 -18.13 4.56
C ALA A 32 -9.32 -18.99 5.79
N ALA A 33 -8.05 -19.30 6.00
CA ALA A 33 -7.58 -20.09 7.13
C ALA A 33 -7.53 -19.28 8.44
N LEU A 34 -7.52 -17.95 8.38
CA LEU A 34 -7.46 -17.08 9.57
C LEU A 34 -8.78 -17.17 10.35
N THR A 35 -8.69 -17.71 11.56
CA THR A 35 -9.75 -17.66 12.58
C THR A 35 -9.14 -17.32 13.92
N ILE A 36 -9.92 -16.70 14.82
CA ILE A 36 -9.41 -16.33 16.15
C ILE A 36 -8.95 -17.58 16.92
N ASP A 37 -9.66 -18.69 16.83
CA ASP A 37 -9.28 -19.93 17.52
C ASP A 37 -7.95 -20.51 17.03
N LYS A 38 -7.73 -20.54 15.71
CA LYS A 38 -6.44 -20.98 15.15
C LYS A 38 -5.31 -20.01 15.53
N LEU A 39 -5.58 -18.71 15.53
CA LEU A 39 -4.61 -17.69 15.91
C LEU A 39 -4.21 -17.84 17.37
N VAL A 40 -5.17 -18.01 18.29
CA VAL A 40 -4.93 -18.25 19.73
C VAL A 40 -4.03 -19.48 19.94
N ASN A 41 -4.24 -20.55 19.18
CA ASN A 41 -3.43 -21.77 19.31
C ASN A 41 -1.95 -21.57 18.91
N LYS A 42 -1.63 -20.51 18.16
CA LYS A 42 -0.26 -20.16 17.74
C LYS A 42 0.38 -19.08 18.62
N LEU A 43 -0.39 -18.47 19.52
CA LEU A 43 0.05 -17.36 20.36
C LEU A 43 0.30 -17.78 21.81
N PRO A 44 1.22 -17.10 22.52
CA PRO A 44 1.42 -17.32 23.97
C PRO A 44 0.34 -16.60 24.80
N TYR A 45 -0.83 -16.33 24.24
CA TYR A 45 -1.90 -15.57 24.86
C TYR A 45 -3.19 -16.37 24.96
N SER A 46 -3.99 -16.05 26.01
CA SER A 46 -5.33 -16.61 26.13
C SER A 46 -6.29 -16.04 25.09
N LYS A 47 -7.36 -16.76 24.79
CA LYS A 47 -8.46 -16.28 23.92
C LYS A 47 -9.01 -14.94 24.40
N GLY A 48 -9.20 -14.76 25.72
CA GLY A 48 -9.62 -13.48 26.31
C GLY A 48 -8.65 -12.34 26.06
N THR A 49 -7.34 -12.62 26.07
CA THR A 49 -6.33 -11.60 25.74
C THR A 49 -6.45 -11.15 24.29
N VAL A 50 -6.66 -12.06 23.33
CA VAL A 50 -6.84 -11.70 21.91
C VAL A 50 -8.11 -10.89 21.73
N TYR A 51 -9.23 -11.26 22.36
CA TYR A 51 -10.48 -10.51 22.28
C TYR A 51 -10.43 -9.12 22.93
N ASN A 52 -9.49 -8.87 23.85
CA ASN A 52 -9.25 -7.53 24.39
C ASN A 52 -8.60 -6.57 23.38
N HIS A 53 -8.02 -7.10 22.29
CA HIS A 53 -7.38 -6.32 21.21
C HIS A 53 -8.22 -6.31 19.92
N PHE A 54 -8.90 -7.41 19.60
CA PHE A 54 -9.62 -7.59 18.35
C PHE A 54 -10.96 -8.27 18.59
N ASN A 55 -12.06 -7.62 18.26
CA ASN A 55 -13.41 -8.12 18.48
C ASN A 55 -13.80 -9.23 17.48
N SER A 56 -13.13 -9.28 16.31
CA SER A 56 -13.47 -10.19 15.22
C SER A 56 -12.25 -10.48 14.32
N LYS A 57 -12.39 -11.43 13.40
CA LYS A 57 -11.42 -11.64 12.31
C LYS A 57 -11.25 -10.36 11.48
N GLU A 58 -12.35 -9.67 11.21
CA GLU A 58 -12.37 -8.44 10.43
C GLU A 58 -11.60 -7.31 11.12
N ASP A 59 -11.62 -7.25 12.46
CA ASP A 59 -10.76 -6.31 13.22
C ASP A 59 -9.27 -6.60 13.01
N ILE A 60 -8.89 -7.89 12.96
CA ILE A 60 -7.50 -8.30 12.70
C ILE A 60 -7.10 -7.92 11.27
N ILE A 61 -7.95 -8.23 10.28
CA ILE A 61 -7.69 -7.88 8.88
C ILE A 61 -7.57 -6.36 8.71
N LEU A 62 -8.45 -5.59 9.35
CA LEU A 62 -8.38 -4.13 9.31
C LEU A 62 -7.16 -3.58 10.06
N GLY A 63 -6.71 -4.25 11.13
CA GLY A 63 -5.44 -3.94 11.80
C GLY A 63 -4.23 -4.15 10.90
N LEU A 64 -4.20 -5.24 10.13
CA LEU A 64 -3.15 -5.50 9.12
C LEU A 64 -3.17 -4.47 8.00
N TYR A 65 -4.36 -4.11 7.53
CA TYR A 65 -4.53 -3.04 6.54
C TYR A 65 -4.02 -1.70 7.05
N ASN A 66 -4.34 -1.33 8.30
CA ASN A 66 -3.88 -0.08 8.91
C ASN A 66 -2.34 -0.03 8.97
N ALA A 67 -1.68 -1.13 9.36
CA ALA A 67 -0.22 -1.22 9.35
C ALA A 67 0.36 -1.07 7.92
N HIS A 68 -0.31 -1.65 6.91
CA HIS A 68 0.08 -1.47 5.51
C HIS A 68 -0.07 0.00 5.05
N VAL A 69 -1.13 0.69 5.46
CA VAL A 69 -1.32 2.13 5.14
C VAL A 69 -0.20 2.98 5.74
N GLU A 70 0.24 2.68 6.98
CA GLU A 70 1.39 3.36 7.61
C GLU A 70 2.69 3.13 6.82
N GLU A 71 2.91 1.91 6.32
CA GLU A 71 4.07 1.59 5.49
C GLU A 71 4.05 2.34 4.16
N ILE A 72 2.90 2.39 3.48
CA ILE A 72 2.74 3.16 2.23
C ILE A 72 2.94 4.67 2.49
N ALA A 73 2.49 5.20 3.63
CA ALA A 73 2.74 6.59 4.00
C ALA A 73 4.25 6.88 4.16
N SER A 74 5.00 5.95 4.75
CA SER A 74 6.47 6.01 4.84
C SER A 74 7.12 5.98 3.46
N ILE A 75 6.65 5.10 2.56
CA ILE A 75 7.12 5.01 1.16
C ILE A 75 6.89 6.33 0.43
N PHE A 76 5.71 6.94 0.54
CA PHE A 76 5.41 8.21 -0.11
C PHE A 76 6.25 9.36 0.46
N THR A 77 6.49 9.37 1.77
CA THR A 77 7.38 10.33 2.40
C THR A 77 8.80 10.22 1.83
N ARG A 78 9.33 9.01 1.69
CA ARG A 78 10.64 8.78 1.05
C ARG A 78 10.64 9.18 -0.42
N ALA A 79 9.59 8.86 -1.17
CA ALA A 79 9.45 9.25 -2.57
C ALA A 79 9.58 10.76 -2.77
N LEU A 80 8.99 11.55 -1.89
CA LEU A 80 9.07 13.02 -1.93
C LEU A 80 10.48 13.58 -1.66
N THR A 81 11.39 12.78 -1.09
CA THR A 81 12.81 13.18 -0.92
C THR A 81 13.66 12.96 -2.16
N PHE A 82 13.11 12.35 -3.22
CA PHE A 82 13.85 12.13 -4.45
C PHE A 82 14.40 13.44 -5.03
N ASN A 83 15.66 13.43 -5.42
CA ASN A 83 16.31 14.59 -6.03
C ASN A 83 15.96 14.68 -7.52
N GLY A 84 14.75 15.13 -7.80
CA GLY A 84 14.17 15.32 -9.12
C GLY A 84 13.10 16.41 -9.11
N ASN A 85 12.47 16.65 -10.27
CA ASN A 85 11.34 17.58 -10.36
C ASN A 85 10.08 17.01 -9.69
N ASN A 86 9.02 17.81 -9.54
CA ASN A 86 7.80 17.40 -8.83
C ASN A 86 7.06 16.25 -9.54
N ARG A 87 7.10 16.21 -10.88
CA ARG A 87 6.54 15.08 -11.64
C ARG A 87 7.28 13.77 -11.37
N GLU A 88 8.62 13.81 -11.27
CA GLU A 88 9.43 12.63 -10.92
C GLU A 88 9.18 12.17 -9.49
N LYS A 89 8.94 13.09 -8.54
CA LYS A 89 8.55 12.74 -7.16
C LYS A 89 7.18 12.06 -7.10
N ALA A 90 6.21 12.55 -7.89
CA ALA A 90 4.92 11.88 -8.04
C ALA A 90 5.08 10.47 -8.63
N LEU A 91 5.92 10.32 -9.67
CA LEU A 91 6.24 9.02 -10.25
C LEU A 91 6.91 8.08 -9.22
N ALA A 92 7.78 8.62 -8.35
CA ALA A 92 8.44 7.85 -7.30
C ALA A 92 7.45 7.25 -6.29
N MET A 93 6.33 7.91 -5.97
CA MET A 93 5.29 7.34 -5.12
C MET A 93 4.69 6.06 -5.74
N HIS A 94 4.40 6.07 -7.03
CA HIS A 94 3.86 4.90 -7.75
C HIS A 94 4.89 3.78 -7.90
N VAL A 95 6.16 4.11 -8.16
CA VAL A 95 7.26 3.14 -8.17
C VAL A 95 7.39 2.48 -6.80
N GLY A 96 7.36 3.25 -5.72
CA GLY A 96 7.44 2.74 -4.35
C GLY A 96 6.27 1.83 -3.98
N SER A 97 5.03 2.23 -4.33
CA SER A 97 3.83 1.41 -4.15
C SER A 97 3.97 0.04 -4.83
N LEU A 98 4.39 0.04 -6.10
CA LEU A 98 4.58 -1.20 -6.86
C LEU A 98 5.68 -2.09 -6.28
N LEU A 99 6.81 -1.50 -5.87
CA LEU A 99 7.91 -2.26 -5.26
C LEU A 99 7.50 -2.87 -3.92
N ASN A 100 6.74 -2.14 -3.11
CA ASN A 100 6.17 -2.66 -1.87
C ASN A 100 5.25 -3.85 -2.15
N THR A 101 4.36 -3.73 -3.13
CA THR A 101 3.48 -4.82 -3.55
C THR A 101 4.25 -6.06 -4.05
N LYS A 102 5.33 -5.86 -4.81
CA LYS A 102 6.21 -6.96 -5.26
C LYS A 102 6.95 -7.63 -4.10
N ALA A 103 7.39 -6.85 -3.10
CA ALA A 103 8.06 -7.36 -1.91
C ALA A 103 7.07 -8.04 -0.94
N TYR A 104 5.86 -7.50 -0.81
CA TYR A 104 4.86 -7.94 0.18
C TYR A 104 3.48 -8.16 -0.44
N PRO A 105 3.33 -9.12 -1.38
CA PRO A 105 2.09 -9.32 -2.14
C PRO A 105 0.87 -9.61 -1.26
N GLN A 106 1.07 -10.25 -0.10
CA GLN A 106 -0.03 -10.57 0.82
C GLN A 106 -0.60 -9.31 1.51
N ASP A 107 0.23 -8.29 1.73
CA ASP A 107 -0.23 -7.02 2.32
C ASP A 107 -1.14 -6.28 1.33
N PHE A 108 -0.78 -6.29 0.03
CA PHE A 108 -1.65 -5.77 -1.01
C PHE A 108 -2.95 -6.57 -1.14
N MET A 109 -2.92 -7.91 -1.04
CA MET A 109 -4.15 -8.73 -1.04
C MET A 109 -5.05 -8.42 0.15
N THR A 110 -4.48 -8.10 1.33
CA THR A 110 -5.24 -7.60 2.48
C THR A 110 -5.92 -6.27 2.14
N CYS A 111 -5.22 -5.36 1.43
CA CYS A 111 -5.80 -4.11 0.94
C CYS A 111 -6.98 -4.37 -0.02
N VAL A 112 -6.85 -5.29 -0.97
CA VAL A 112 -7.93 -5.70 -1.89
C VAL A 112 -9.13 -6.22 -1.11
N THR A 113 -8.93 -7.09 -0.12
CA THR A 113 -9.99 -7.62 0.73
C THR A 113 -10.74 -6.51 1.48
N VAL A 114 -10.02 -5.59 2.13
CA VAL A 114 -10.64 -4.50 2.88
C VAL A 114 -11.46 -3.58 1.98
N LYS A 115 -10.96 -3.28 0.77
CA LYS A 115 -11.62 -2.37 -0.16
C LYS A 115 -12.81 -2.99 -0.91
N THR A 116 -12.89 -4.32 -1.02
CA THR A 116 -13.87 -4.98 -1.89
C THR A 116 -14.88 -5.87 -1.15
N ALA A 117 -14.51 -6.48 -0.04
CA ALA A 117 -15.31 -7.55 0.60
C ALA A 117 -16.23 -7.09 1.75
N GLY A 118 -16.43 -5.79 1.95
CA GLY A 118 -17.25 -5.27 3.05
C GLY A 118 -16.70 -5.58 4.44
N CYS A 119 -15.40 -5.92 4.54
CA CYS A 119 -14.69 -6.20 5.78
C CYS A 119 -14.83 -5.04 6.78
N THR A 120 -14.67 -3.80 6.31
CA THR A 120 -14.78 -2.60 7.12
C THR A 120 -16.12 -2.49 7.85
N ALA A 121 -17.23 -2.90 7.22
CA ALA A 121 -18.57 -2.83 7.84
C ALA A 121 -18.73 -3.75 9.06
N LYS A 122 -17.94 -4.81 9.15
CA LYS A 122 -17.97 -5.79 10.26
C LYS A 122 -16.90 -5.53 11.32
N ALA A 123 -15.98 -4.62 11.06
CA ALA A 123 -14.95 -4.25 12.00
C ALA A 123 -15.49 -3.30 13.09
N SER A 124 -14.79 -3.20 14.22
CA SER A 124 -15.12 -2.31 15.31
C SER A 124 -15.00 -0.83 14.89
N GLU A 125 -15.76 0.04 15.58
CA GLU A 125 -15.72 1.48 15.36
C GLU A 125 -14.31 2.04 15.55
N LEU A 126 -13.60 1.58 16.59
CA LEU A 126 -12.21 1.99 16.84
C LEU A 126 -11.31 1.74 15.63
N ARG A 127 -11.38 0.55 15.01
CA ARG A 127 -10.55 0.20 13.86
C ARG A 127 -10.91 1.01 12.62
N ARG A 128 -12.21 1.29 12.42
CA ARG A 128 -12.66 2.15 11.31
C ARG A 128 -12.17 3.58 11.46
N GLN A 129 -12.22 4.14 12.68
CA GLN A 129 -11.71 5.49 12.96
C GLN A 129 -10.19 5.56 12.73
N GLN A 130 -9.43 4.55 13.17
CA GLN A 130 -8.00 4.45 12.88
C GLN A 130 -7.73 4.39 11.37
N GLN A 131 -8.47 3.56 10.63
CA GLN A 131 -8.38 3.50 9.17
C GLN A 131 -8.58 4.88 8.54
N GLN A 132 -9.65 5.57 8.88
CA GLN A 132 -9.96 6.90 8.33
C GLN A 132 -8.85 7.92 8.63
N GLN A 133 -8.31 7.92 9.84
CA GLN A 133 -7.21 8.81 10.23
C GLN A 133 -5.95 8.52 9.41
N LEU A 134 -5.58 7.24 9.27
CA LEU A 134 -4.40 6.82 8.53
C LEU A 134 -4.53 7.10 7.03
N GLU A 135 -5.69 6.82 6.43
CA GLU A 135 -5.93 7.15 5.02
C GLU A 135 -5.88 8.66 4.76
N THR A 136 -6.42 9.46 5.69
CA THR A 136 -6.31 10.92 5.61
C THR A 136 -4.85 11.37 5.72
N ALA A 137 -4.10 10.83 6.67
CA ALA A 137 -2.69 11.16 6.87
C ALA A 137 -1.82 10.74 5.66
N LEU A 138 -2.15 9.63 5.01
CA LEU A 138 -1.50 9.17 3.78
C LEU A 138 -1.77 10.11 2.60
N LEU A 139 -3.03 10.49 2.39
CA LEU A 139 -3.44 11.22 1.18
C LEU A 139 -3.17 12.72 1.26
N SER A 140 -3.18 13.32 2.45
CA SER A 140 -2.99 14.77 2.60
C SER A 140 -1.66 15.27 2.03
N PRO A 141 -0.49 14.64 2.28
CA PRO A 141 0.78 15.05 1.67
C PRO A 141 0.79 14.86 0.15
N VAL A 142 0.11 13.82 -0.37
CA VAL A 142 -0.01 13.58 -1.82
C VAL A 142 -0.81 14.71 -2.45
N CYS A 143 -1.99 15.03 -1.92
CA CYS A 143 -2.80 16.15 -2.40
C CYS A 143 -2.03 17.48 -2.33
N ALA A 144 -1.29 17.73 -1.25
CA ALA A 144 -0.47 18.93 -1.11
C ALA A 144 0.64 19.00 -2.16
N HIS A 145 1.29 17.88 -2.50
CA HIS A 145 2.32 17.83 -3.55
C HIS A 145 1.75 18.18 -4.93
N TYR A 146 0.60 17.60 -5.30
CA TYR A 146 -0.07 17.93 -6.57
C TYR A 146 -0.55 19.38 -6.60
N GLN A 147 -1.15 19.88 -5.50
CA GLN A 147 -1.58 21.28 -5.41
C GLN A 147 -0.40 22.25 -5.57
N THR A 148 0.72 21.97 -4.91
CA THR A 148 1.94 22.78 -5.05
C THR A 148 2.42 22.87 -6.49
N SER A 149 2.33 21.77 -7.25
CA SER A 149 2.73 21.75 -8.67
C SER A 149 1.76 22.53 -9.55
N VAL A 150 0.46 22.49 -9.24
CA VAL A 150 -0.55 23.33 -9.93
C VAL A 150 -0.30 24.82 -9.63
N ASP A 151 -0.11 25.17 -8.36
CA ASP A 151 0.12 26.56 -7.93
C ASP A 151 1.41 27.14 -8.51
N ALA A 152 2.41 26.28 -8.75
CA ALA A 152 3.67 26.65 -9.42
C ALA A 152 3.54 26.74 -10.94
N GLY A 153 2.38 26.41 -11.53
CA GLY A 153 2.19 26.40 -12.98
C GLY A 153 2.93 25.27 -13.70
N GLU A 154 3.37 24.24 -12.99
CA GLU A 154 4.04 23.08 -13.59
C GLU A 154 3.05 22.15 -14.31
N CYS A 155 1.81 22.15 -13.88
CA CYS A 155 0.71 21.38 -14.46
C CYS A 155 -0.62 22.13 -14.32
N GLU A 156 -1.63 21.64 -15.06
CA GLU A 156 -2.97 22.21 -15.07
C GLU A 156 -3.98 21.19 -14.54
N LEU A 157 -4.84 21.63 -13.60
CA LEU A 157 -5.94 20.81 -13.17
C LEU A 157 -7.07 20.89 -14.21
N PRO A 158 -7.60 19.76 -14.72
CA PRO A 158 -8.70 19.79 -15.66
C PRO A 158 -9.91 20.57 -15.10
N GLU A 159 -10.61 21.31 -15.96
CA GLU A 159 -11.76 22.14 -15.57
C GLU A 159 -12.82 21.32 -14.80
N GLY A 160 -13.27 21.85 -13.68
CA GLY A 160 -14.25 21.19 -12.81
C GLY A 160 -13.71 20.04 -11.96
N MET A 161 -12.44 19.70 -12.07
CA MET A 161 -11.80 18.66 -11.23
C MET A 161 -11.14 19.27 -9.99
N ARG A 162 -11.21 18.56 -8.87
CA ARG A 162 -10.49 18.89 -7.65
C ARG A 162 -9.23 18.00 -7.49
N ILE A 163 -8.27 18.45 -6.72
CA ILE A 163 -7.01 17.69 -6.48
C ILE A 163 -7.31 16.28 -5.95
N GLU A 164 -8.26 16.13 -5.04
CA GLU A 164 -8.61 14.83 -4.48
C GLU A 164 -9.15 13.86 -5.53
N GLN A 165 -9.86 14.36 -6.54
CA GLN A 165 -10.36 13.55 -7.65
C GLN A 165 -9.24 13.09 -8.58
N LEU A 166 -8.24 13.95 -8.80
CA LEU A 166 -7.04 13.61 -9.55
C LEU A 166 -6.21 12.56 -8.81
N VAL A 167 -5.95 12.77 -7.51
CA VAL A 167 -5.23 11.79 -6.68
C VAL A 167 -5.98 10.46 -6.66
N PHE A 168 -7.31 10.48 -6.57
CA PHE A 168 -8.14 9.28 -6.68
C PHE A 168 -8.00 8.59 -8.04
N ALA A 169 -7.94 9.33 -9.15
CA ALA A 169 -7.72 8.75 -10.48
C ALA A 169 -6.35 8.04 -10.56
N CYS A 170 -5.28 8.69 -10.08
CA CYS A 170 -3.94 8.08 -10.03
C CYS A 170 -3.93 6.82 -9.14
N TRP A 171 -4.54 6.88 -7.96
CA TRP A 171 -4.66 5.73 -7.08
C TRP A 171 -5.48 4.59 -7.70
N SER A 172 -6.58 4.91 -8.38
CA SER A 172 -7.43 3.90 -9.05
C SER A 172 -6.66 3.13 -10.11
N VAL A 173 -5.84 3.84 -10.89
CA VAL A 173 -4.96 3.22 -11.91
C VAL A 173 -3.88 2.38 -11.24
N ASP A 174 -3.24 2.89 -10.20
CA ASP A 174 -2.20 2.18 -9.43
C ASP A 174 -2.78 0.88 -8.86
N PHE A 175 -3.83 0.98 -8.06
CA PHE A 175 -4.51 -0.15 -7.43
C PHE A 175 -5.05 -1.15 -8.46
N GLY A 176 -5.73 -0.66 -9.50
CA GLY A 176 -6.31 -1.51 -10.54
C GLY A 176 -5.26 -2.27 -11.35
N THR A 177 -4.17 -1.61 -11.72
CA THR A 177 -3.07 -2.26 -12.46
C THR A 177 -2.44 -3.37 -11.62
N GLN A 178 -2.16 -3.09 -10.36
CA GLN A 178 -1.59 -4.08 -9.44
C GLN A 178 -2.56 -5.24 -9.20
N ALA A 179 -3.83 -4.97 -8.90
CA ALA A 179 -4.84 -5.99 -8.66
C ALA A 179 -5.06 -6.92 -9.88
N LEU A 180 -4.99 -6.38 -11.09
CA LEU A 180 -5.19 -7.13 -12.33
C LEU A 180 -3.97 -7.94 -12.78
N LEU A 181 -2.75 -7.50 -12.40
CA LEU A 181 -1.49 -8.09 -12.92
C LEU A 181 -0.65 -8.81 -11.87
N MET A 182 -1.12 -8.86 -10.59
CA MET A 182 -0.40 -9.57 -9.52
C MET A 182 -0.59 -11.08 -9.49
N GLY A 183 -1.64 -11.61 -10.08
CA GLY A 183 -1.90 -13.05 -10.08
C GLY A 183 -1.11 -13.82 -11.14
N ASP A 184 -1.17 -15.16 -11.09
CA ASP A 184 -0.79 -15.97 -12.22
C ASP A 184 -1.66 -15.57 -13.41
N ASN A 185 -1.03 -14.96 -14.40
CA ASN A 185 -1.73 -14.54 -15.60
C ASN A 185 -2.28 -15.79 -16.28
N ASP A 186 -3.59 -15.82 -16.54
CA ASP A 186 -4.22 -16.88 -17.31
C ASP A 186 -3.46 -17.07 -18.62
N ILE A 187 -2.91 -18.26 -18.82
CA ILE A 187 -2.19 -18.61 -20.05
C ILE A 187 -3.10 -18.32 -21.23
N GLY A 188 -2.65 -17.47 -22.16
CA GLY A 188 -3.41 -17.08 -23.34
C GLY A 188 -4.33 -15.87 -23.17
N SER A 189 -4.41 -15.25 -21.98
CA SER A 189 -5.11 -13.98 -21.84
C SER A 189 -4.28 -12.82 -22.37
N ILE A 190 -4.92 -11.71 -22.77
CA ILE A 190 -4.22 -10.47 -23.16
C ILE A 190 -3.32 -9.96 -22.04
N ARG A 191 -3.68 -10.22 -20.76
CA ARG A 191 -2.93 -9.81 -19.57
C ARG A 191 -1.56 -10.48 -19.46
N SER A 192 -1.39 -11.69 -20.00
CA SER A 192 -0.09 -12.38 -19.96
C SER A 192 1.03 -11.66 -20.72
N GLN A 193 0.66 -10.67 -21.57
CA GLN A 193 1.60 -9.85 -22.34
C GLN A 193 1.98 -8.54 -21.63
N PHE A 194 1.35 -8.25 -20.50
CA PHE A 194 1.53 -7.00 -19.78
C PHE A 194 2.53 -7.17 -18.62
N ASP A 195 3.43 -6.21 -18.49
CA ASP A 195 4.30 -6.04 -17.34
C ASP A 195 3.71 -4.97 -16.41
N ALA A 196 3.48 -5.33 -15.14
CA ALA A 196 2.81 -4.45 -14.18
C ALA A 196 3.51 -3.09 -14.01
N GLU A 197 4.86 -3.07 -14.03
CA GLU A 197 5.62 -1.84 -13.91
C GLU A 197 5.47 -0.97 -15.15
N ARG A 198 5.65 -1.55 -16.31
CA ARG A 198 5.50 -0.84 -17.57
C ARG A 198 4.10 -0.26 -17.72
N GLU A 199 3.06 -1.06 -17.45
CA GLU A 199 1.69 -0.62 -17.63
C GLU A 199 1.28 0.45 -16.60
N LEU A 200 1.70 0.32 -15.34
CA LEU A 200 1.47 1.33 -14.32
C LEU A 200 2.13 2.66 -14.71
N ILE A 201 3.43 2.64 -15.03
CA ILE A 201 4.18 3.86 -15.35
C ILE A 201 3.65 4.53 -16.62
N ASN A 202 3.30 3.75 -17.65
CA ASN A 202 2.68 4.28 -18.86
C ASN A 202 1.35 4.98 -18.53
N SER A 203 0.49 4.35 -17.75
CA SER A 203 -0.82 4.90 -17.39
C SER A 203 -0.71 6.17 -16.53
N ILE A 204 0.20 6.20 -15.57
CA ILE A 204 0.48 7.39 -14.76
C ILE A 204 1.04 8.52 -15.64
N ASN A 205 1.94 8.22 -16.57
CA ASN A 205 2.45 9.22 -17.52
C ASN A 205 1.32 9.77 -18.42
N LEU A 206 0.36 8.95 -18.85
CA LEU A 206 -0.80 9.43 -19.61
C LEU A 206 -1.66 10.40 -18.79
N ILE A 207 -1.88 10.14 -17.49
CA ILE A 207 -2.62 11.05 -16.60
C ILE A 207 -1.83 12.36 -16.44
N HIS A 208 -0.53 12.28 -16.15
CA HIS A 208 0.32 13.47 -15.96
C HIS A 208 0.46 14.29 -17.25
N ASP A 209 0.58 13.65 -18.41
CA ASP A 209 0.59 14.34 -19.70
C ASP A 209 -0.76 14.99 -20.00
N GLY A 210 -1.87 14.35 -19.62
CA GLY A 210 -3.22 14.92 -19.72
C GLY A 210 -3.45 16.16 -18.88
N MET A 211 -2.65 16.35 -17.82
CA MET A 211 -2.56 17.58 -17.01
C MET A 211 -1.56 18.61 -17.56
N ASN A 212 -0.97 18.37 -18.70
CA ASN A 212 0.14 19.18 -19.21
C ASN A 212 1.32 19.31 -18.21
N TRP A 213 1.54 18.30 -17.35
CA TRP A 213 2.61 18.38 -16.34
C TRP A 213 3.99 18.32 -16.97
N GLN A 214 4.74 19.42 -16.85
CA GLN A 214 6.05 19.55 -17.47
C GLN A 214 7.17 18.93 -16.61
N PRO A 215 8.18 18.31 -17.25
CA PRO A 215 8.27 18.00 -18.68
C PRO A 215 7.33 16.85 -19.06
N LEU A 216 6.71 16.90 -20.27
CA LEU A 216 5.89 15.78 -20.76
C LEU A 216 6.73 14.51 -20.91
N ALA A 217 6.10 13.33 -20.80
CA ALA A 217 6.78 12.02 -20.85
C ALA A 217 7.67 11.83 -22.10
N LYS A 218 7.30 12.43 -23.23
CA LYS A 218 8.09 12.38 -24.47
C LYS A 218 9.34 13.31 -24.46
N HIS A 219 9.45 14.20 -23.47
CA HIS A 219 10.50 15.24 -23.41
C HIS A 219 11.56 14.97 -22.34
N PHE A 220 11.43 13.89 -21.54
CA PHE A 220 12.44 13.49 -20.57
C PHE A 220 12.59 11.97 -20.50
N ASP A 221 13.75 11.51 -20.06
CA ASP A 221 14.01 10.08 -19.89
C ASP A 221 13.44 9.57 -18.55
N TRP A 222 12.11 9.40 -18.51
CA TRP A 222 11.44 8.87 -17.32
C TRP A 222 11.90 7.43 -16.96
N LYS A 223 12.46 6.66 -17.93
CA LYS A 223 13.03 5.34 -17.65
C LYS A 223 14.29 5.44 -16.81
N ALA A 224 15.16 6.40 -17.13
CA ALA A 224 16.32 6.72 -16.31
C ALA A 224 15.89 7.22 -14.93
N SER A 225 14.84 8.05 -14.83
CA SER A 225 14.28 8.50 -13.56
C SER A 225 13.78 7.31 -12.72
N VAL A 226 13.01 6.37 -13.30
CA VAL A 226 12.55 5.17 -12.60
C VAL A 226 13.73 4.35 -12.08
N LYS A 227 14.79 4.18 -12.88
CA LYS A 227 16.01 3.48 -12.44
C LYS A 227 16.65 4.18 -11.24
N ARG A 228 16.85 5.50 -11.30
CA ARG A 228 17.40 6.30 -10.20
C ARG A 228 16.53 6.21 -8.94
N ILE A 229 15.22 6.31 -9.07
CA ILE A 229 14.26 6.19 -7.97
C ILE A 229 14.45 4.84 -7.24
N LYS A 230 14.57 3.74 -7.98
CA LYS A 230 14.82 2.41 -7.42
C LYS A 230 16.15 2.34 -6.67
N ASP A 231 17.21 2.87 -7.28
CA ASP A 231 18.57 2.79 -6.75
C ASP A 231 18.77 3.74 -5.55
N GLU A 232 18.24 4.96 -5.61
CA GLU A 232 18.50 6.01 -4.63
C GLU A 232 17.52 5.99 -3.44
N ILE A 233 16.24 5.62 -3.68
CA ILE A 233 15.17 5.72 -2.67
C ILE A 233 14.72 4.34 -2.17
N PHE A 234 14.59 3.36 -3.09
CA PHE A 234 13.95 2.07 -2.81
C PHE A 234 14.90 0.87 -2.89
N ALA A 235 16.18 1.07 -2.63
CA ALA A 235 17.16 -0.02 -2.56
C ALA A 235 16.79 -1.14 -1.57
N PRO A 236 16.19 -0.88 -0.39
CA PRO A 236 15.73 -1.94 0.51
C PRO A 236 14.64 -2.83 -0.10
N GLU A 237 13.64 -2.25 -0.76
CA GLU A 237 12.56 -2.99 -1.42
C GLU A 237 13.11 -3.82 -2.58
N MET A 238 14.05 -3.28 -3.34
CA MET A 238 14.73 -4.00 -4.42
C MET A 238 15.52 -5.22 -3.89
N ALA A 239 16.21 -5.07 -2.75
CA ALA A 239 16.93 -6.16 -2.10
C ALA A 239 15.97 -7.27 -1.62
N GLU A 240 14.82 -6.91 -1.05
CA GLU A 240 13.81 -7.87 -0.61
C GLU A 240 13.18 -8.62 -1.79
N ILE A 241 12.87 -7.94 -2.90
CA ILE A 241 12.37 -8.57 -4.12
C ILE A 241 13.41 -9.58 -4.66
N ALA A 242 14.68 -9.22 -4.70
CA ALA A 242 15.75 -10.11 -5.13
C ALA A 242 15.88 -11.33 -4.21
N ARG A 243 15.79 -11.15 -2.88
CA ARG A 243 15.79 -12.25 -1.90
C ARG A 243 14.65 -13.22 -2.13
N LEU A 244 13.43 -12.70 -2.38
CA LEU A 244 12.24 -13.53 -2.64
C LEU A 244 12.34 -14.28 -3.97
N ALA A 245 12.96 -13.70 -4.99
CA ALA A 245 13.18 -14.37 -6.28
C ALA A 245 14.10 -15.58 -6.12
N VAL A 246 15.16 -15.48 -5.31
CA VAL A 246 16.05 -16.60 -5.01
C VAL A 246 15.30 -17.72 -4.28
N LEU A 247 14.46 -17.39 -3.28
CA LEU A 247 13.69 -18.39 -2.52
C LEU A 247 12.65 -19.14 -3.36
N LYS A 248 12.12 -18.51 -4.42
CA LYS A 248 11.16 -19.18 -5.33
C LYS A 248 11.84 -20.10 -6.34
N ALA A 249 13.14 -19.93 -6.56
CA ALA A 249 13.93 -20.73 -7.49
C ALA A 249 14.53 -22.01 -6.85
N LEU A 250 14.46 -22.14 -5.52
CA LEU A 250 14.86 -23.31 -4.71
C LEU A 250 13.70 -24.26 -4.49
#